data_715c4bbb8c8b357527bf9d7436a07ab4
#
_entry.id   715c4bbb8c8b357527bf9d7436a07ab4
#
_cell.length_a   1.000
_cell.length_b   1.000
_cell.length_c   1.000
_cell.angle_alpha   90.00
_cell.angle_beta   90.00
_cell.angle_gamma   90.00
#
_symmetry.space_group_name_H-M   'P 1'
#
loop_
_entity.id
_entity.type
_entity.pdbx_description
1 polymer ?
#
loop_
_entity_poly.entity_id
_entity_poly.type
_entity_poly.pdbx_seq_one_letter_code
_entity_poly.pdbx_strand_id
1 'polypeptide(L)'
;MFAERLNPFPVRVLLMVIPQWRIVAASRLHPGDAPLMIADRGVVIDCCARAAEEGVIPGLRVRAAQLRCPEGIVVPYDSASEEVLFDEVVREIEKSVAPSVHVVRPGVAAVAARGVARFYGDEVAAAERMVNVLTHIGYPHVGVSVADGLFAAEVAATDNSGEGKRAPVFLASGTSRAFLAPYDVSVLARTGRADGELVRTLRQLGLTTMGAFADLDRQHVVQRFADAGQRAHDW
;
A
#
# COMPACT_ATOMS: atom_id res chain seq x y z
N MET A 1 17.12 -8.24 9.09
CA MET A 1 17.36 -7.92 10.52
C MET A 1 17.29 -6.41 10.74
N PHE A 2 16.14 -5.77 10.31
CA PHE A 2 15.90 -4.31 10.45
C PHE A 2 14.48 -3.97 10.95
N ALA A 3 13.76 -4.94 11.54
CA ALA A 3 12.35 -4.78 11.94
C ALA A 3 12.14 -4.43 13.43
N GLU A 4 13.18 -4.03 14.15
CA GLU A 4 13.07 -3.79 15.60
C GLU A 4 13.64 -2.44 16.01
N ARG A 5 12.88 -1.39 15.79
CA ARG A 5 12.82 -0.16 16.62
C ARG A 5 11.74 0.80 16.11
N LEU A 6 10.52 0.32 15.95
CA LEU A 6 9.39 1.24 15.87
C LEU A 6 9.03 1.63 17.31
N ASN A 7 9.27 2.91 17.62
CA ASN A 7 8.85 3.58 18.84
C ASN A 7 7.37 3.26 19.11
N PRO A 8 6.96 2.79 20.31
CA PRO A 8 5.57 2.42 20.62
C PRO A 8 4.58 3.58 20.65
N PHE A 9 5.02 4.79 20.34
CA PHE A 9 4.13 5.95 20.23
C PHE A 9 3.68 6.15 18.78
N PRO A 10 2.41 6.48 18.55
CA PRO A 10 1.92 6.78 17.21
C PRO A 10 2.67 7.99 16.66
N VAL A 11 3.67 7.72 15.83
CA VAL A 11 4.40 8.77 15.14
C VAL A 11 3.52 9.27 14.00
N ARG A 12 3.27 10.58 13.97
CA ARG A 12 2.58 11.21 12.86
C ARG A 12 3.46 11.16 11.61
N VAL A 13 2.93 10.62 10.53
CA VAL A 13 3.67 10.36 9.29
C VAL A 13 3.00 11.05 8.11
N LEU A 14 3.82 11.49 7.17
CA LEU A 14 3.45 11.80 5.80
C LEU A 14 3.80 10.58 4.96
N LEU A 15 2.79 9.94 4.37
CA LEU A 15 2.93 8.67 3.65
C LEU A 15 2.47 8.82 2.21
N MET A 16 3.17 8.16 1.30
CA MET A 16 2.84 8.06 -0.11
C MET A 16 2.58 6.62 -0.53
N VAL A 17 1.63 6.45 -1.46
CA VAL A 17 1.31 5.17 -2.11
C VAL A 17 1.29 5.37 -3.62
N ILE A 18 2.10 4.63 -4.35
CA ILE A 18 1.93 4.45 -5.80
C ILE A 18 1.06 3.19 -5.98
N PRO A 19 -0.20 3.35 -6.43
CA PRO A 19 -1.10 2.21 -6.55
C PRO A 19 -0.61 1.23 -7.60
N GLN A 20 -0.91 -0.06 -7.40
CA GLN A 20 -0.52 -1.13 -8.32
C GLN A 20 0.97 -1.10 -8.72
N TRP A 21 1.85 -0.87 -7.74
CA TRP A 21 3.29 -0.70 -7.98
C TRP A 21 3.88 -1.79 -8.88
N ARG A 22 3.49 -3.06 -8.70
CA ARG A 22 3.97 -4.17 -9.55
C ARG A 22 3.69 -3.92 -11.02
N ILE A 23 2.46 -3.48 -11.34
CA ILE A 23 2.07 -3.16 -12.72
C ILE A 23 2.81 -1.93 -13.23
N VAL A 24 2.95 -0.90 -12.38
CA VAL A 24 3.71 0.32 -12.72
C VAL A 24 5.18 -0.01 -13.00
N ALA A 25 5.81 -0.81 -12.17
CA ALA A 25 7.19 -1.27 -12.38
C ALA A 25 7.32 -2.11 -13.67
N ALA A 26 6.43 -3.08 -13.86
CA ALA A 26 6.42 -3.90 -15.06
C ALA A 26 6.21 -3.08 -16.35
N SER A 27 5.33 -2.08 -16.33
CA SER A 27 5.10 -1.21 -17.49
C SER A 27 6.31 -0.37 -17.87
N ARG A 28 7.17 -0.03 -16.91
CA ARG A 28 8.43 0.68 -17.19
C ARG A 28 9.49 -0.24 -17.83
N LEU A 29 9.48 -1.52 -17.45
CA LEU A 29 10.40 -2.52 -18.01
C LEU A 29 9.91 -3.09 -19.35
N HIS A 30 8.59 -3.07 -19.57
CA HIS A 30 7.94 -3.58 -20.78
C HIS A 30 7.06 -2.48 -21.38
N PRO A 31 7.68 -1.45 -22.02
CA PRO A 31 6.93 -0.34 -22.60
C PRO A 31 6.07 -0.83 -23.79
N GLY A 32 4.82 -0.39 -23.82
CA GLY A 32 3.85 -0.72 -24.87
C GLY A 32 2.42 -0.65 -24.34
N ASP A 33 1.45 -0.81 -25.26
CA ASP A 33 0.03 -0.71 -24.94
C ASP A 33 -0.64 -2.06 -24.63
N ALA A 34 0.10 -3.17 -24.67
CA ALA A 34 -0.48 -4.48 -24.40
C ALA A 34 -0.88 -4.62 -22.93
N PRO A 35 -2.02 -5.28 -22.62
CA PRO A 35 -2.41 -5.56 -21.24
C PRO A 35 -1.34 -6.37 -20.50
N LEU A 36 -1.00 -5.99 -19.27
CA LEU A 36 0.03 -6.65 -18.49
C LEU A 36 -0.58 -7.56 -17.42
N MET A 37 -0.01 -8.75 -17.31
CA MET A 37 -0.31 -9.75 -16.29
C MET A 37 1.01 -10.17 -15.64
N ILE A 38 1.12 -10.09 -14.32
CA ILE A 38 2.30 -10.55 -13.59
C ILE A 38 2.01 -11.93 -13.02
N ALA A 39 2.92 -12.87 -13.27
CA ALA A 39 2.76 -14.24 -12.84
C ALA A 39 3.92 -14.74 -11.99
N ASP A 40 3.62 -15.48 -10.93
CA ASP A 40 4.57 -16.27 -10.16
C ASP A 40 4.15 -17.74 -10.18
N ARG A 41 5.11 -18.64 -10.44
CA ARG A 41 4.91 -20.11 -10.48
C ARG A 41 3.69 -20.56 -11.30
N GLY A 42 3.46 -19.89 -12.43
CA GLY A 42 2.36 -20.24 -13.36
C GLY A 42 0.98 -19.75 -12.93
N VAL A 43 0.90 -18.87 -11.93
CA VAL A 43 -0.34 -18.25 -11.45
C VAL A 43 -0.22 -16.74 -11.58
N VAL A 44 -1.25 -16.06 -12.06
CA VAL A 44 -1.34 -14.60 -12.11
C VAL A 44 -1.46 -14.08 -10.68
N ILE A 45 -0.54 -13.19 -10.29
CA ILE A 45 -0.53 -12.56 -8.97
C ILE A 45 -1.02 -11.12 -9.01
N ASP A 46 -0.93 -10.47 -10.20
CA ASP A 46 -1.43 -9.10 -10.42
C ASP A 46 -1.71 -8.88 -11.90
N CYS A 47 -2.56 -7.91 -12.23
CA CYS A 47 -2.86 -7.54 -13.62
C CYS A 47 -3.30 -6.09 -13.73
N CYS A 48 -3.04 -5.47 -14.88
CA CYS A 48 -3.51 -4.11 -15.16
C CYS A 48 -5.03 -4.05 -15.36
N ALA A 49 -5.62 -2.84 -15.30
CA ALA A 49 -7.05 -2.62 -15.46
C ALA A 49 -7.60 -3.23 -16.77
N ARG A 50 -6.92 -3.05 -17.89
CA ARG A 50 -7.33 -3.62 -19.19
C ARG A 50 -7.40 -5.14 -19.18
N ALA A 51 -6.42 -5.82 -18.58
CA ALA A 51 -6.47 -7.27 -18.43
C ALA A 51 -7.62 -7.71 -17.48
N ALA A 52 -7.90 -6.92 -16.43
CA ALA A 52 -9.01 -7.16 -15.52
C ALA A 52 -10.38 -7.01 -16.21
N GLU A 53 -10.54 -6.04 -17.12
CA GLU A 53 -11.73 -5.86 -17.96
C GLU A 53 -12.01 -7.07 -18.84
N GLU A 54 -10.95 -7.77 -19.32
CA GLU A 54 -11.05 -9.04 -20.05
C GLU A 54 -11.28 -10.27 -19.12
N GLY A 55 -11.52 -10.01 -17.84
CA GLY A 55 -11.81 -11.04 -16.84
C GLY A 55 -10.59 -11.76 -16.26
N VAL A 56 -9.40 -11.20 -16.43
CA VAL A 56 -8.21 -11.71 -15.72
C VAL A 56 -8.27 -11.26 -14.27
N ILE A 57 -8.10 -12.19 -13.35
CA ILE A 57 -8.05 -11.93 -11.91
C ILE A 57 -6.83 -12.63 -11.28
N PRO A 58 -6.23 -12.10 -10.22
CA PRO A 58 -5.24 -12.78 -9.42
C PRO A 58 -5.73 -14.16 -8.97
N GLY A 59 -4.85 -15.16 -8.99
CA GLY A 59 -5.17 -16.57 -8.70
C GLY A 59 -5.46 -17.43 -9.93
N LEU A 60 -5.68 -16.86 -11.11
CA LEU A 60 -5.84 -17.63 -12.34
C LEU A 60 -4.53 -18.29 -12.77
N ARG A 61 -4.62 -19.50 -13.31
CA ARG A 61 -3.51 -20.10 -14.06
C ARG A 61 -3.22 -19.27 -15.31
N VAL A 62 -1.94 -19.08 -15.63
CA VAL A 62 -1.48 -18.28 -16.78
C VAL A 62 -2.22 -18.68 -18.08
N ARG A 63 -2.39 -19.97 -18.36
CA ARG A 63 -3.12 -20.43 -19.56
C ARG A 63 -4.57 -19.95 -19.59
N ALA A 64 -5.25 -19.94 -18.44
CA ALA A 64 -6.62 -19.46 -18.33
C ALA A 64 -6.71 -17.93 -18.50
N ALA A 65 -5.72 -17.21 -18.00
CA ALA A 65 -5.62 -15.77 -18.18
C ALA A 65 -5.35 -15.41 -19.65
N GLN A 66 -4.44 -16.12 -20.34
CA GLN A 66 -4.15 -15.91 -21.77
C GLN A 66 -5.35 -16.23 -22.68
N LEU A 67 -6.22 -17.17 -22.29
CA LEU A 67 -7.47 -17.42 -23.03
C LEU A 67 -8.47 -16.28 -22.90
N ARG A 68 -8.46 -15.54 -21.78
CA ARG A 68 -9.34 -14.40 -21.56
C ARG A 68 -8.81 -13.14 -22.19
N CYS A 69 -7.50 -12.94 -22.13
CA CYS A 69 -6.80 -11.77 -22.66
C CYS A 69 -5.65 -12.23 -23.58
N PRO A 70 -5.96 -12.65 -24.83
CA PRO A 70 -4.95 -13.21 -25.77
C PRO A 70 -3.86 -12.21 -26.14
N GLU A 71 -4.19 -10.91 -26.18
CA GLU A 71 -3.23 -9.83 -26.50
C GLU A 71 -2.36 -9.44 -25.31
N GLY A 72 -2.66 -9.99 -24.10
CA GLY A 72 -1.95 -9.67 -22.89
C GLY A 72 -0.58 -10.30 -22.78
N ILE A 73 0.37 -9.53 -22.26
CA ILE A 73 1.73 -9.98 -21.99
C ILE A 73 1.80 -10.50 -20.56
N VAL A 74 2.33 -11.72 -20.41
CA VAL A 74 2.61 -12.33 -19.11
C VAL A 74 4.07 -12.04 -18.75
N VAL A 75 4.28 -11.27 -17.70
CA VAL A 75 5.60 -10.92 -17.16
C VAL A 75 5.86 -11.79 -15.93
N PRO A 76 7.00 -12.48 -15.83
CA PRO A 76 7.42 -13.15 -14.62
C PRO A 76 7.58 -12.14 -13.47
N TYR A 77 7.14 -12.52 -12.28
CA TYR A 77 7.37 -11.71 -11.08
C TYR A 77 8.85 -11.64 -10.74
N ASP A 78 9.36 -10.42 -10.59
CA ASP A 78 10.74 -10.13 -10.21
C ASP A 78 10.76 -9.05 -9.12
N SER A 79 10.92 -9.49 -7.86
CA SER A 79 10.99 -8.58 -6.71
C SER A 79 12.22 -7.68 -6.73
N ALA A 80 13.33 -8.16 -7.27
CA ALA A 80 14.57 -7.38 -7.31
C ALA A 80 14.43 -6.17 -8.24
N SER A 81 13.83 -6.36 -9.41
CA SER A 81 13.54 -5.25 -10.34
C SER A 81 12.53 -4.25 -9.74
N GLU A 82 11.52 -4.71 -9.02
CA GLU A 82 10.58 -3.83 -8.30
C GLU A 82 11.29 -2.97 -7.24
N GLU A 83 12.18 -3.58 -6.46
CA GLU A 83 12.95 -2.88 -5.42
C GLU A 83 13.89 -1.84 -6.02
N VAL A 84 14.63 -2.18 -7.08
CA VAL A 84 15.55 -1.25 -7.76
C VAL A 84 14.82 -0.04 -8.32
N LEU A 85 13.67 -0.24 -8.98
CA LEU A 85 12.86 0.86 -9.50
C LEU A 85 12.27 1.72 -8.36
N PHE A 86 11.90 1.11 -7.24
CA PHE A 86 11.39 1.86 -6.10
C PHE A 86 12.48 2.65 -5.38
N ASP A 87 13.71 2.15 -5.33
CA ASP A 87 14.87 2.87 -4.81
C ASP A 87 15.14 4.19 -5.55
N GLU A 88 14.81 4.27 -6.85
CA GLU A 88 14.88 5.53 -7.60
C GLU A 88 13.87 6.56 -7.09
N VAL A 89 12.65 6.11 -6.79
CA VAL A 89 11.62 6.96 -6.19
C VAL A 89 12.05 7.43 -4.80
N VAL A 90 12.57 6.52 -3.97
CA VAL A 90 13.04 6.83 -2.61
C VAL A 90 14.16 7.88 -2.67
N ARG A 91 15.16 7.69 -3.53
CA ARG A 91 16.26 8.66 -3.70
C ARG A 91 15.75 10.05 -4.08
N GLU A 92 14.74 10.13 -4.93
CA GLU A 92 14.17 11.44 -5.29
C GLU A 92 13.40 12.08 -4.14
N ILE A 93 12.69 11.28 -3.32
CA ILE A 93 12.07 11.78 -2.08
C ILE A 93 13.14 12.26 -1.10
N GLU A 94 14.22 11.50 -0.91
CA GLU A 94 15.33 11.88 -0.02
C GLU A 94 15.98 13.19 -0.43
N LYS A 95 16.17 13.39 -1.70
CA LYS A 95 16.76 14.60 -2.27
C LYS A 95 15.83 15.82 -2.18
N SER A 96 14.52 15.62 -2.39
CA SER A 96 13.60 16.71 -2.71
C SER A 96 12.54 16.98 -1.64
N VAL A 97 12.33 16.05 -0.69
CA VAL A 97 11.29 16.15 0.35
C VAL A 97 11.85 15.99 1.76
N ALA A 98 12.53 14.90 2.05
CA ALA A 98 13.03 14.62 3.40
C ALA A 98 14.26 13.70 3.36
N PRO A 99 15.32 13.96 4.14
CA PRO A 99 16.57 13.23 4.08
C PRO A 99 16.50 11.79 4.66
N SER A 100 15.38 11.42 5.26
CA SER A 100 15.16 10.10 5.83
C SER A 100 13.79 9.58 5.44
N VAL A 101 13.77 8.50 4.66
CA VAL A 101 12.57 7.84 4.16
C VAL A 101 12.47 6.45 4.77
N HIS A 102 11.29 6.13 5.28
CA HIS A 102 10.96 4.78 5.73
C HIS A 102 10.23 4.04 4.62
N VAL A 103 10.88 3.06 4.01
CA VAL A 103 10.26 2.18 3.02
C VAL A 103 9.44 1.12 3.75
N VAL A 104 8.12 1.15 3.55
CA VAL A 104 7.20 0.13 4.10
C VAL A 104 7.26 -1.13 3.23
N ARG A 105 7.21 -0.94 1.93
CA ARG A 105 7.40 -1.93 0.86
C ARG A 105 7.52 -1.21 -0.48
N PRO A 106 7.94 -1.84 -1.56
CA PRO A 106 7.90 -1.23 -2.89
C PRO A 106 6.51 -0.64 -3.21
N GLY A 107 6.49 0.62 -3.65
CA GLY A 107 5.27 1.41 -3.87
C GLY A 107 4.74 2.16 -2.65
N VAL A 108 5.27 1.95 -1.44
CA VAL A 108 4.80 2.61 -0.21
C VAL A 108 5.98 3.09 0.64
N ALA A 109 6.02 4.39 0.88
CA ALA A 109 7.05 4.99 1.74
C ALA A 109 6.47 6.11 2.61
N ALA A 110 7.13 6.38 3.73
CA ALA A 110 6.72 7.40 4.69
C ALA A 110 7.91 8.21 5.19
N VAL A 111 7.62 9.44 5.60
CA VAL A 111 8.57 10.32 6.31
C VAL A 111 7.92 10.83 7.59
N ALA A 112 8.71 11.23 8.57
CA ALA A 112 8.19 11.81 9.81
C ALA A 112 7.53 13.18 9.52
N ALA A 113 6.21 13.28 9.69
CA ALA A 113 5.43 14.47 9.35
C ALA A 113 5.93 15.73 10.05
N ARG A 114 6.29 15.61 11.34
CA ARG A 114 6.76 16.74 12.14
C ARG A 114 8.03 17.40 11.57
N GLY A 115 8.94 16.59 11.03
CA GLY A 115 10.20 17.11 10.47
C GLY A 115 9.96 17.91 9.20
N VAL A 116 9.22 17.36 8.27
CA VAL A 116 8.91 18.00 6.98
C VAL A 116 7.97 19.20 7.16
N ALA A 117 6.95 19.10 8.02
CA ALA A 117 6.06 20.22 8.32
C ALA A 117 6.83 21.43 8.88
N ARG A 118 7.80 21.18 9.77
CA ARG A 118 8.65 22.27 10.29
C ARG A 118 9.52 22.92 9.22
N PHE A 119 9.96 22.16 8.23
CA PHE A 119 10.82 22.65 7.14
C PHE A 119 10.01 23.41 6.08
N TYR A 120 8.84 22.90 5.68
CA TYR A 120 8.01 23.50 4.63
C TYR A 120 6.98 24.51 5.15
N GLY A 121 6.83 24.65 6.47
CA GLY A 121 5.89 25.56 7.13
C GLY A 121 4.73 24.82 7.81
N ASP A 122 4.10 23.88 7.15
CA ASP A 122 3.03 23.04 7.69
C ASP A 122 2.96 21.67 6.99
N GLU A 123 2.01 20.82 7.42
CA GLU A 123 1.79 19.49 6.84
C GLU A 123 1.22 19.56 5.42
N VAL A 124 0.46 20.61 5.11
CA VAL A 124 -0.17 20.79 3.78
C VAL A 124 0.91 21.05 2.75
N ALA A 125 1.77 22.03 3.00
CA ALA A 125 2.88 22.38 2.12
C ALA A 125 3.84 21.19 1.91
N ALA A 126 4.13 20.42 2.98
CA ALA A 126 4.95 19.22 2.89
C ALA A 126 4.31 18.12 2.03
N ALA A 127 3.00 17.90 2.19
CA ALA A 127 2.26 16.88 1.43
C ALA A 127 2.11 17.27 -0.06
N GLU A 128 1.82 18.54 -0.34
CA GLU A 128 1.81 19.06 -1.71
C GLU A 128 3.19 18.96 -2.38
N ARG A 129 4.26 19.22 -1.62
CA ARG A 129 5.63 19.02 -2.12
C ARG A 129 5.86 17.56 -2.51
N MET A 130 5.42 16.59 -1.68
CA MET A 130 5.52 15.15 -1.98
C MET A 130 4.76 14.81 -3.27
N VAL A 131 3.51 15.25 -3.42
CA VAL A 131 2.70 15.03 -4.64
C VAL A 131 3.41 15.60 -5.86
N ASN A 132 3.90 16.84 -5.79
CA ASN A 132 4.53 17.52 -6.90
C ASN A 132 5.81 16.80 -7.35
N VAL A 133 6.66 16.38 -6.42
CA VAL A 133 7.88 15.62 -6.71
C VAL A 133 7.54 14.32 -7.42
N LEU A 134 6.61 13.52 -6.87
CA LEU A 134 6.24 12.24 -7.44
C LEU A 134 5.55 12.37 -8.81
N THR A 135 4.71 13.37 -8.98
CA THR A 135 4.09 13.68 -10.28
C THR A 135 5.15 14.04 -11.32
N HIS A 136 6.14 14.84 -10.93
CA HIS A 136 7.23 15.28 -11.82
C HIS A 136 8.07 14.11 -12.33
N ILE A 137 8.32 13.11 -11.50
CA ILE A 137 9.07 11.91 -11.89
C ILE A 137 8.21 10.81 -12.53
N GLY A 138 6.96 11.15 -12.89
CA GLY A 138 6.09 10.29 -13.69
C GLY A 138 5.13 9.39 -12.92
N TYR A 139 4.77 9.76 -11.68
CA TYR A 139 3.75 9.07 -10.87
C TYR A 139 2.56 9.99 -10.54
N PRO A 140 1.72 10.36 -11.53
CA PRO A 140 0.65 11.33 -11.35
C PRO A 140 -0.54 10.80 -10.50
N HIS A 141 -0.64 9.50 -10.29
CA HIS A 141 -1.73 8.84 -9.57
C HIS A 141 -1.38 8.45 -8.14
N VAL A 142 -0.31 9.06 -7.61
CA VAL A 142 0.12 8.82 -6.22
C VAL A 142 -0.93 9.28 -5.22
N GLY A 143 -1.21 8.46 -4.21
CA GLY A 143 -1.95 8.85 -3.02
C GLY A 143 -0.99 9.35 -1.94
N VAL A 144 -1.32 10.46 -1.31
CA VAL A 144 -0.55 11.04 -0.21
C VAL A 144 -1.46 11.33 0.97
N SER A 145 -1.01 11.01 2.16
CA SER A 145 -1.77 11.28 3.39
C SER A 145 -0.88 11.65 4.57
N VAL A 146 -1.47 12.31 5.56
CA VAL A 146 -0.87 12.57 6.86
C VAL A 146 -1.78 12.01 7.95
N ALA A 147 -1.24 11.12 8.78
CA ALA A 147 -1.99 10.50 9.87
C ALA A 147 -1.07 10.06 11.02
N ASP A 148 -1.68 9.73 12.17
CA ASP A 148 -0.96 9.07 13.25
C ASP A 148 -0.89 7.56 12.97
N GLY A 149 0.34 7.07 12.77
CA GLY A 149 0.63 5.67 12.45
C GLY A 149 0.55 5.32 10.96
N LEU A 150 1.42 4.39 10.57
CA LEU A 150 1.58 3.95 9.17
C LEU A 150 0.31 3.34 8.58
N PHE A 151 -0.46 2.59 9.38
CA PHE A 151 -1.62 1.87 8.86
C PHE A 151 -2.75 2.82 8.42
N ALA A 152 -3.13 3.75 9.29
CA ALA A 152 -4.17 4.73 8.95
C ALA A 152 -3.73 5.63 7.78
N ALA A 153 -2.45 6.04 7.77
CA ALA A 153 -1.88 6.79 6.68
C ALA A 153 -1.94 6.01 5.35
N GLU A 154 -1.55 4.74 5.35
CA GLU A 154 -1.55 3.92 4.14
C GLU A 154 -2.96 3.68 3.60
N VAL A 155 -3.94 3.40 4.47
CA VAL A 155 -5.34 3.24 4.04
C VAL A 155 -5.86 4.53 3.43
N ALA A 156 -5.66 5.68 4.09
CA ALA A 156 -6.10 6.97 3.59
C ALA A 156 -5.43 7.34 2.26
N ALA A 157 -4.12 7.11 2.12
CA ALA A 157 -3.40 7.35 0.88
C ALA A 157 -3.87 6.43 -0.25
N THR A 158 -4.11 5.13 0.04
CA THR A 158 -4.59 4.15 -0.95
C THR A 158 -5.97 4.51 -1.46
N ASP A 159 -6.89 4.87 -0.59
CA ASP A 159 -8.25 5.24 -0.99
C ASP A 159 -8.29 6.57 -1.76
N ASN A 160 -7.23 7.38 -1.62
CA ASN A 160 -7.06 8.65 -2.32
C ASN A 160 -6.04 8.58 -3.46
N SER A 161 -5.64 7.39 -3.89
CA SER A 161 -4.79 7.18 -5.07
C SER A 161 -5.64 6.92 -6.32
N GLY A 162 -5.04 7.13 -7.51
CA GLY A 162 -5.67 6.86 -8.80
C GLY A 162 -6.08 8.11 -9.57
N GLU A 163 -6.82 7.91 -10.66
CA GLU A 163 -7.21 8.99 -11.57
C GLU A 163 -8.13 10.02 -10.89
N GLY A 164 -7.83 11.30 -11.12
CA GLY A 164 -8.62 12.42 -10.60
C GLY A 164 -8.41 12.75 -9.11
N LYS A 165 -7.71 11.93 -8.35
CA LYS A 165 -7.44 12.13 -6.94
C LYS A 165 -6.01 12.66 -6.75
N ARG A 166 -5.86 13.95 -6.49
CA ARG A 166 -4.54 14.59 -6.36
C ARG A 166 -4.31 15.32 -5.04
N ALA A 167 -5.37 15.64 -4.31
CA ALA A 167 -5.25 16.38 -3.05
C ALA A 167 -4.84 15.40 -1.93
N PRO A 168 -3.82 15.73 -1.13
CA PRO A 168 -3.46 14.95 0.04
C PRO A 168 -4.60 14.82 1.06
N VAL A 169 -4.66 13.69 1.79
CA VAL A 169 -5.64 13.46 2.85
C VAL A 169 -5.00 13.69 4.21
N PHE A 170 -5.67 14.44 5.07
CA PHE A 170 -5.21 14.75 6.42
C PHE A 170 -6.18 14.17 7.44
N LEU A 171 -5.70 13.23 8.25
CA LEU A 171 -6.43 12.74 9.41
C LEU A 171 -6.02 13.59 10.63
N ALA A 172 -6.98 14.05 11.39
CA ALA A 172 -6.69 14.78 12.62
C ALA A 172 -5.95 13.89 13.63
N SER A 173 -5.07 14.48 14.44
CA SER A 173 -4.34 13.70 15.45
C SER A 173 -5.31 13.03 16.43
N GLY A 174 -5.03 11.76 16.77
CA GLY A 174 -5.87 10.93 17.63
C GLY A 174 -7.09 10.30 16.96
N THR A 175 -7.34 10.56 15.67
CA THR A 175 -8.55 10.04 14.98
C THR A 175 -8.31 8.75 14.20
N SER A 176 -7.09 8.23 14.10
CA SER A 176 -6.73 7.07 13.28
C SER A 176 -7.57 5.83 13.59
N ARG A 177 -7.83 5.54 14.88
CA ARG A 177 -8.69 4.40 15.29
C ARG A 177 -10.13 4.58 14.79
N ALA A 178 -10.71 5.76 14.99
CA ALA A 178 -12.08 6.06 14.55
C ALA A 178 -12.20 6.02 13.02
N PHE A 179 -11.17 6.48 12.31
CA PHE A 179 -11.10 6.40 10.84
C PHE A 179 -11.08 4.96 10.36
N LEU A 180 -10.25 4.10 10.97
CA LEU A 180 -10.12 2.69 10.56
C LEU A 180 -11.30 1.82 10.97
N ALA A 181 -12.01 2.14 12.05
CA ALA A 181 -13.05 1.29 12.63
C ALA A 181 -14.13 0.80 11.64
N PRO A 182 -14.67 1.61 10.71
CA PRO A 182 -15.69 1.17 9.76
C PRO A 182 -15.15 0.33 8.59
N TYR A 183 -13.82 0.28 8.38
CA TYR A 183 -13.26 -0.47 7.26
C TYR A 183 -13.47 -1.97 7.42
N ASP A 184 -13.74 -2.65 6.31
CA ASP A 184 -13.77 -4.10 6.25
C ASP A 184 -12.37 -4.68 6.56
N VAL A 185 -12.31 -5.81 7.26
CA VAL A 185 -11.04 -6.46 7.63
C VAL A 185 -10.15 -6.84 6.45
N SER A 186 -10.68 -6.88 5.22
CA SER A 186 -9.87 -7.09 4.02
C SER A 186 -8.82 -6.02 3.78
N VAL A 187 -8.95 -4.85 4.43
CA VAL A 187 -7.92 -3.82 4.39
C VAL A 187 -6.57 -4.33 4.90
N LEU A 188 -6.57 -5.30 5.82
CA LEU A 188 -5.35 -5.95 6.32
C LEU A 188 -4.61 -6.69 5.20
N ALA A 189 -5.34 -7.42 4.34
CA ALA A 189 -4.73 -8.10 3.20
C ALA A 189 -4.31 -7.11 2.10
N ARG A 190 -5.13 -6.09 1.84
CA ARG A 190 -4.83 -5.03 0.86
C ARG A 190 -3.54 -4.28 1.19
N THR A 191 -3.25 -4.09 2.47
CA THR A 191 -2.04 -3.42 2.95
C THR A 191 -0.89 -4.38 3.32
N GLY A 192 -1.05 -5.68 3.06
CA GLY A 192 -0.02 -6.69 3.32
C GLY A 192 0.22 -7.01 4.80
N ARG A 193 -0.71 -6.64 5.69
CA ARG A 193 -0.61 -6.89 7.16
C ARG A 193 -1.18 -8.23 7.58
N ALA A 194 -2.01 -8.83 6.74
CA ALA A 194 -2.51 -10.19 6.91
C ALA A 194 -2.60 -10.88 5.56
N ASP A 195 -2.59 -12.20 5.57
CA ASP A 195 -2.92 -12.99 4.40
C ASP A 195 -4.45 -13.12 4.21
N GLY A 196 -4.87 -13.60 3.06
CA GLY A 196 -6.29 -13.80 2.76
C GLY A 196 -6.93 -14.90 3.61
N GLU A 197 -6.16 -15.79 4.23
CA GLU A 197 -6.65 -16.86 5.09
C GLU A 197 -7.12 -16.28 6.44
N LEU A 198 -6.31 -15.42 7.06
CA LEU A 198 -6.71 -14.71 8.28
C LEU A 198 -7.97 -13.87 8.05
N VAL A 199 -8.02 -13.10 6.97
CA VAL A 199 -9.21 -12.29 6.63
C VAL A 199 -10.46 -13.15 6.47
N ARG A 200 -10.34 -14.30 5.78
CA ARG A 200 -11.45 -15.26 5.62
C ARG A 200 -11.91 -15.80 6.98
N THR A 201 -10.97 -16.17 7.83
CA THR A 201 -11.25 -16.68 9.19
C THR A 201 -11.96 -15.63 10.04
N LEU A 202 -11.49 -14.38 10.03
CA LEU A 202 -12.14 -13.28 10.75
C LEU A 202 -13.60 -13.11 10.29
N ARG A 203 -13.85 -13.09 8.98
CA ARG A 203 -15.21 -12.97 8.42
C ARG A 203 -16.11 -14.14 8.80
N GLN A 204 -15.60 -15.38 8.79
CA GLN A 204 -16.36 -16.57 9.22
C GLN A 204 -16.77 -16.50 10.69
N LEU A 205 -16.00 -15.76 11.51
CA LEU A 205 -16.32 -15.53 12.92
C LEU A 205 -17.20 -14.29 13.15
N GLY A 206 -17.67 -13.63 12.08
CA GLY A 206 -18.50 -12.43 12.16
C GLY A 206 -17.69 -11.13 12.42
N LEU A 207 -16.37 -11.22 12.44
CA LEU A 207 -15.48 -10.06 12.60
C LEU A 207 -15.24 -9.43 11.21
N THR A 208 -16.16 -8.59 10.79
CA THR A 208 -16.16 -8.02 9.44
C THR A 208 -15.51 -6.63 9.37
N THR A 209 -15.40 -5.92 10.49
CA THR A 209 -14.83 -4.57 10.52
C THR A 209 -13.57 -4.50 11.36
N MET A 210 -12.72 -3.53 11.04
CA MET A 210 -11.50 -3.23 11.81
C MET A 210 -11.82 -2.88 13.27
N GLY A 211 -12.92 -2.14 13.51
CA GLY A 211 -13.37 -1.82 14.87
C GLY A 211 -13.69 -3.07 15.67
N ALA A 212 -14.50 -3.98 15.11
CA ALA A 212 -14.84 -5.23 15.79
C ALA A 212 -13.61 -6.11 16.06
N PHE A 213 -12.63 -6.12 15.14
CA PHE A 213 -11.37 -6.84 15.34
C PHE A 213 -10.49 -6.18 16.40
N ALA A 214 -10.37 -4.85 16.39
CA ALA A 214 -9.57 -4.08 17.35
C ALA A 214 -10.15 -4.06 18.77
N ASP A 215 -11.44 -4.36 18.94
CA ASP A 215 -12.12 -4.46 20.25
C ASP A 215 -11.92 -5.83 20.92
N LEU A 216 -11.34 -6.80 20.23
CA LEU A 216 -11.00 -8.10 20.83
C LEU A 216 -9.88 -7.95 21.85
N ASP A 217 -9.99 -8.72 22.93
CA ASP A 217 -8.88 -8.84 23.88
C ASP A 217 -7.65 -9.47 23.20
N ARG A 218 -6.49 -8.87 23.42
CA ARG A 218 -5.22 -9.30 22.82
C ARG A 218 -4.87 -10.76 23.13
N GLN A 219 -5.19 -11.23 24.34
CA GLN A 219 -4.92 -12.62 24.71
C GLN A 219 -5.77 -13.58 23.89
N HIS A 220 -7.04 -13.25 23.66
CA HIS A 220 -7.94 -14.03 22.80
C HIS A 220 -7.48 -14.03 21.34
N VAL A 221 -6.95 -12.90 20.83
CA VAL A 221 -6.41 -12.82 19.48
C VAL A 221 -5.19 -13.75 19.32
N VAL A 222 -4.25 -13.72 20.27
CA VAL A 222 -3.06 -14.59 20.25
C VAL A 222 -3.45 -16.07 20.32
N GLN A 223 -4.36 -16.44 21.22
CA GLN A 223 -4.80 -17.83 21.40
C GLN A 223 -5.50 -18.39 20.15
N ARG A 224 -6.26 -17.55 19.43
CA ARG A 224 -7.11 -18.00 18.33
C ARG A 224 -6.48 -17.86 16.96
N PHE A 225 -5.65 -16.85 16.76
CA PHE A 225 -5.07 -16.49 15.46
C PHE A 225 -3.54 -16.52 15.44
N ALA A 226 -2.93 -16.97 16.55
CA ALA A 226 -1.47 -17.05 16.70
C ALA A 226 -0.75 -15.75 16.30
N ASP A 227 0.48 -15.88 15.79
CA ASP A 227 1.31 -14.73 15.42
C ASP A 227 0.74 -13.86 14.30
N ALA A 228 -0.01 -14.45 13.37
CA ALA A 228 -0.62 -13.71 12.27
C ALA A 228 -1.70 -12.73 12.77
N GLY A 229 -2.57 -13.20 13.68
CA GLY A 229 -3.57 -12.37 14.32
C GLY A 229 -2.96 -11.29 15.21
N GLN A 230 -1.94 -11.64 15.98
CA GLN A 230 -1.24 -10.70 16.83
C GLN A 230 -0.61 -9.56 16.02
N ARG A 231 0.15 -9.88 14.98
CA ARG A 231 0.74 -8.86 14.09
C ARG A 231 -0.31 -7.95 13.45
N ALA A 232 -1.45 -8.53 13.06
CA ALA A 232 -2.56 -7.76 12.48
C ALA A 232 -3.32 -6.91 13.50
N HIS A 233 -3.28 -7.25 14.79
CA HIS A 233 -3.97 -6.55 15.87
C HIS A 233 -3.11 -5.44 16.51
N ASP A 234 -1.79 -5.57 16.45
CA ASP A 234 -0.83 -4.63 17.05
C ASP A 234 -0.62 -3.34 16.20
N TRP A 235 -1.44 -3.10 15.15
CA TRP A 235 -1.36 -1.93 14.23
C TRP A 235 -2.19 -0.74 14.68
#